data_6ca01e878821133bb1ccae7a06c20e59
#
_entry.id   6ca01e878821133bb1ccae7a06c20e59
#
_cell.length_a   1.000
_cell.length_b   1.000
_cell.length_c   1.000
_cell.angle_alpha   90.00
_cell.angle_beta   90.00
_cell.angle_gamma   90.00
#
_symmetry.space_group_name_H-M   'P 1'
#
loop_
_entity.id
_entity.type
_entity.pdbx_description
1 polymer ?
#
loop_
_entity_poly.entity_id
_entity_poly.type
_entity_poly.pdbx_seq_one_letter_code
_entity_poly.pdbx_strand_id
1 'polypeptide(L)'
;MGLKRNLILVRHGQSEWNEKNLFTGWKDPGLTPLGYEEAKNAGKLIMNTRISFDCMFTSALKRAQLTGDLILNEIQQTDIPIIKDQALNERDYGSLSGLNKDDARKKWGEDQVHIWRRSYDTPPPDGESLKNTAERVLPYFNEAIMPDVLNDKNILV
;
A
#
# COMPACT_ATOMS: atom_id res chain seq x y z
N MET A 1 -9.47 -20.55 -24.74
CA MET A 1 -9.73 -20.07 -23.37
C MET A 1 -8.62 -19.12 -22.99
N GLY A 2 -8.93 -17.86 -22.72
CA GLY A 2 -7.92 -16.89 -22.26
C GLY A 2 -7.38 -17.32 -20.89
N LEU A 3 -6.09 -17.12 -20.68
CA LEU A 3 -5.41 -17.32 -19.40
C LEU A 3 -6.13 -16.48 -18.33
N LYS A 4 -6.69 -17.14 -17.30
CA LYS A 4 -7.39 -16.48 -16.21
C LYS A 4 -6.39 -16.13 -15.10
N ARG A 5 -5.54 -15.16 -15.36
CA ARG A 5 -4.62 -14.61 -14.36
C ARG A 5 -4.98 -13.16 -14.09
N ASN A 6 -5.05 -12.81 -12.83
CA ASN A 6 -5.35 -11.45 -12.40
C ASN A 6 -4.34 -11.01 -11.34
N LEU A 7 -3.86 -9.80 -11.49
CA LEU A 7 -3.14 -9.08 -10.46
C LEU A 7 -3.99 -7.90 -10.04
N ILE A 8 -4.49 -7.94 -8.81
CA ILE A 8 -5.31 -6.88 -8.24
C ILE A 8 -4.48 -6.12 -7.22
N LEU A 9 -4.27 -4.84 -7.48
CA LEU A 9 -3.56 -3.93 -6.58
C LEU A 9 -4.58 -3.10 -5.81
N VAL A 10 -4.47 -3.10 -4.48
CA VAL A 10 -5.37 -2.35 -3.60
C VAL A 10 -4.57 -1.44 -2.69
N ARG A 11 -4.98 -0.18 -2.62
CA ARG A 11 -4.47 0.74 -1.61
C ARG A 11 -5.20 0.52 -0.29
N HIS A 12 -4.49 0.64 0.84
CA HIS A 12 -5.09 0.59 2.17
C HIS A 12 -6.17 1.68 2.37
N GLY A 13 -7.15 1.40 3.24
CA GLY A 13 -8.14 2.37 3.67
C GLY A 13 -7.54 3.54 4.44
N GLN A 14 -8.35 4.58 4.68
CA GLN A 14 -7.91 5.77 5.40
C GLN A 14 -7.29 5.39 6.76
N SER A 15 -6.05 5.83 7.00
CA SER A 15 -5.39 5.69 8.29
C SER A 15 -5.66 6.92 9.18
N GLU A 16 -5.47 6.75 10.49
CA GLU A 16 -5.57 7.85 11.47
C GLU A 16 -4.68 9.05 11.11
N TRP A 17 -3.51 8.80 10.50
CA TRP A 17 -2.60 9.86 10.08
C TRP A 17 -2.99 10.47 8.74
N ASN A 18 -3.69 9.74 7.87
CA ASN A 18 -4.33 10.35 6.69
C ASN A 18 -5.41 11.35 7.12
N GLU A 19 -6.27 10.97 8.07
CA GLU A 19 -7.31 11.83 8.60
C GLU A 19 -6.74 13.11 9.23
N LYS A 20 -5.63 12.98 9.98
CA LYS A 20 -4.95 14.11 10.62
C LYS A 20 -4.05 14.92 9.69
N ASN A 21 -4.01 14.60 8.40
CA ASN A 21 -3.13 15.22 7.40
C ASN A 21 -1.64 15.17 7.75
N LEU A 22 -1.19 14.05 8.33
CA LEU A 22 0.20 13.83 8.70
C LEU A 22 0.95 13.03 7.62
N PHE A 23 2.26 13.27 7.52
CA PHE A 23 3.15 12.37 6.77
C PHE A 23 3.27 11.05 7.51
N THR A 24 3.04 9.93 6.82
CA THR A 24 3.02 8.61 7.46
C THR A 24 4.30 7.81 7.22
N GLY A 25 4.58 7.45 5.97
CA GLY A 25 5.73 6.61 5.64
C GLY A 25 5.69 5.26 6.36
N TRP A 26 6.78 4.91 7.02
CA TRP A 26 6.93 3.65 7.75
C TRP A 26 6.38 3.67 9.18
N LYS A 27 5.90 4.81 9.67
CA LYS A 27 5.10 4.84 10.91
C LYS A 27 3.82 4.03 10.70
N ASP A 28 3.31 3.44 11.76
CA ASP A 28 2.31 2.38 11.66
C ASP A 28 0.99 2.71 12.39
N PRO A 29 0.32 3.83 12.03
CA PRO A 29 -1.01 4.12 12.55
C PRO A 29 -2.04 3.12 12.02
N GLY A 30 -3.12 2.92 12.78
CA GLY A 30 -4.25 2.08 12.39
C GLY A 30 -5.15 2.71 11.33
N LEU A 31 -6.21 2.00 10.96
CA LEU A 31 -7.29 2.51 10.12
C LEU A 31 -8.31 3.29 10.96
N THR A 32 -8.90 4.31 10.35
CA THR A 32 -10.08 4.98 10.90
C THR A 32 -11.34 4.14 10.65
N PRO A 33 -12.48 4.45 11.31
CA PRO A 33 -13.76 3.83 10.97
C PRO A 33 -14.09 3.93 9.47
N LEU A 34 -13.79 5.07 8.83
CA LEU A 34 -13.93 5.23 7.38
C LEU A 34 -13.02 4.26 6.62
N GLY A 35 -11.76 4.11 7.05
CA GLY A 35 -10.81 3.17 6.42
C GLY A 35 -11.28 1.72 6.49
N TYR A 36 -11.93 1.32 7.58
CA TYR A 36 -12.58 0.01 7.69
C TYR A 36 -13.70 -0.16 6.66
N GLU A 37 -14.56 0.83 6.51
CA GLU A 37 -15.66 0.79 5.52
C GLU A 37 -15.15 0.81 4.08
N GLU A 38 -14.09 1.59 3.79
CA GLU A 38 -13.42 1.59 2.48
C GLU A 38 -12.86 0.20 2.14
N ALA A 39 -12.20 -0.47 3.09
CA ALA A 39 -11.67 -1.82 2.88
C ALA A 39 -12.78 -2.85 2.61
N LYS A 40 -13.87 -2.81 3.38
CA LYS A 40 -15.04 -3.68 3.15
C LYS A 40 -15.69 -3.41 1.79
N ASN A 41 -15.82 -2.15 1.40
CA ASN A 41 -16.38 -1.78 0.10
C ASN A 41 -15.49 -2.27 -1.05
N ALA A 42 -14.16 -2.17 -0.91
CA ALA A 42 -13.23 -2.76 -1.88
C ALA A 42 -13.45 -4.28 -1.98
N GLY A 43 -13.63 -4.97 -0.85
CA GLY A 43 -13.96 -6.40 -0.83
C GLY A 43 -15.26 -6.71 -1.59
N LYS A 44 -16.32 -5.94 -1.38
CA LYS A 44 -17.60 -6.10 -2.11
C LYS A 44 -17.43 -5.91 -3.62
N LEU A 45 -16.65 -4.93 -4.03
CA LEU A 45 -16.35 -4.69 -5.46
C LEU A 45 -15.58 -5.87 -6.05
N ILE A 46 -14.57 -6.39 -5.34
CA ILE A 46 -13.80 -7.56 -5.76
C ILE A 46 -14.69 -8.80 -5.81
N MET A 47 -15.57 -9.01 -4.85
CA MET A 47 -16.51 -10.14 -4.83
C MET A 47 -17.37 -10.19 -6.11
N ASN A 48 -17.79 -9.04 -6.63
CA ASN A 48 -18.57 -8.96 -7.86
C ASN A 48 -17.79 -9.45 -9.09
N THR A 49 -16.46 -9.45 -9.05
CA THR A 49 -15.63 -9.99 -10.14
C THR A 49 -15.60 -11.50 -10.18
N ARG A 50 -15.97 -12.17 -9.09
CA ARG A 50 -15.91 -13.63 -8.90
C ARG A 50 -14.49 -14.21 -9.04
N ILE A 51 -13.46 -13.40 -8.82
CA ILE A 51 -12.07 -13.86 -8.83
C ILE A 51 -11.80 -14.65 -7.55
N SER A 52 -11.27 -15.87 -7.71
CA SER A 52 -10.70 -16.64 -6.61
C SER A 52 -9.19 -16.39 -6.58
N PHE A 53 -8.67 -15.90 -5.46
CA PHE A 53 -7.25 -15.61 -5.29
C PHE A 53 -6.49 -16.85 -4.82
N ASP A 54 -5.27 -17.02 -5.30
CA ASP A 54 -4.36 -18.08 -4.88
C ASP A 54 -3.48 -17.66 -3.70
N CYS A 55 -3.16 -16.36 -3.60
CA CYS A 55 -2.47 -15.79 -2.45
C CYS A 55 -2.62 -14.26 -2.41
N MET A 56 -2.26 -13.69 -1.26
CA MET A 56 -2.16 -12.26 -1.05
C MET A 56 -0.75 -11.88 -0.62
N PHE A 57 -0.19 -10.84 -1.24
CA PHE A 57 1.02 -10.16 -0.76
C PHE A 57 0.62 -8.86 -0.09
N THR A 58 1.31 -8.48 0.97
CA THR A 58 1.08 -7.21 1.66
C THR A 58 2.37 -6.69 2.29
N SER A 59 2.40 -5.40 2.60
CA SER A 59 3.52 -4.79 3.28
C SER A 59 3.64 -5.23 4.76
N ALA A 60 4.70 -4.79 5.41
CA ALA A 60 4.87 -4.97 6.85
C ALA A 60 3.98 -4.02 7.70
N LEU A 61 3.25 -3.10 7.07
CA LEU A 61 2.47 -2.08 7.77
C LEU A 61 1.05 -2.58 8.09
N LYS A 62 0.61 -2.37 9.35
CA LYS A 62 -0.68 -2.85 9.85
C LYS A 62 -1.87 -2.37 9.05
N ARG A 63 -1.87 -1.10 8.61
CA ARG A 63 -2.98 -0.55 7.82
C ARG A 63 -3.19 -1.30 6.50
N ALA A 64 -2.10 -1.75 5.86
CA ALA A 64 -2.19 -2.55 4.63
C ALA A 64 -2.66 -3.97 4.93
N GLN A 65 -2.08 -4.62 5.94
CA GLN A 65 -2.47 -5.96 6.37
C GLN A 65 -3.94 -6.02 6.75
N LEU A 66 -4.40 -5.08 7.57
CA LEU A 66 -5.79 -5.02 8.02
C LEU A 66 -6.77 -4.76 6.86
N THR A 67 -6.38 -3.90 5.90
CA THR A 67 -7.18 -3.72 4.68
C THR A 67 -7.31 -5.02 3.91
N GLY A 68 -6.21 -5.76 3.72
CA GLY A 68 -6.21 -7.07 3.07
C GLY A 68 -7.08 -8.09 3.80
N ASP A 69 -6.95 -8.19 5.13
CA ASP A 69 -7.75 -9.10 5.95
C ASP A 69 -9.25 -8.81 5.82
N LEU A 70 -9.64 -7.54 5.84
CA LEU A 70 -11.04 -7.12 5.68
C LEU A 70 -11.58 -7.46 4.28
N ILE A 71 -10.76 -7.30 3.24
CA ILE A 71 -11.12 -7.73 1.87
C ILE A 71 -11.32 -9.24 1.81
N LEU A 72 -10.35 -10.02 2.32
CA LEU A 72 -10.44 -11.49 2.31
C LEU A 72 -11.65 -12.00 3.08
N ASN A 73 -11.98 -11.38 4.21
CA ASN A 73 -13.19 -11.70 4.96
C ASN A 73 -14.46 -11.42 4.15
N GLU A 74 -14.54 -10.26 3.48
CA GLU A 74 -15.70 -9.88 2.69
C GLU A 74 -15.94 -10.84 1.51
N ILE A 75 -14.86 -11.27 0.83
CA ILE A 75 -14.94 -12.22 -0.28
C ILE A 75 -14.94 -13.69 0.14
N GLN A 76 -14.90 -13.97 1.46
CA GLN A 76 -14.90 -15.33 2.04
C GLN A 76 -13.73 -16.20 1.56
N GLN A 77 -12.54 -15.63 1.44
CA GLN A 77 -11.31 -16.31 1.01
C GLN A 77 -10.19 -16.17 2.06
N THR A 78 -10.48 -16.52 3.31
CA THR A 78 -9.57 -16.33 4.44
C THR A 78 -8.47 -17.39 4.55
N ASP A 79 -8.59 -18.51 3.82
CA ASP A 79 -7.69 -19.66 3.93
C ASP A 79 -6.53 -19.63 2.92
N ILE A 80 -6.39 -18.54 2.15
CA ILE A 80 -5.28 -18.38 1.20
C ILE A 80 -3.99 -17.97 1.90
N PRO A 81 -2.81 -18.32 1.36
CA PRO A 81 -1.52 -17.84 1.88
C PRO A 81 -1.43 -16.33 1.85
N ILE A 82 -0.92 -15.74 2.94
CA ILE A 82 -0.65 -14.30 3.05
C ILE A 82 0.85 -14.11 3.27
N ILE A 83 1.50 -13.42 2.34
CA ILE A 83 2.93 -13.13 2.35
C ILE A 83 3.13 -11.66 2.71
N LYS A 84 3.82 -11.40 3.82
CA LYS A 84 4.11 -10.05 4.33
C LYS A 84 5.57 -9.74 4.09
N ASP A 85 5.85 -8.61 3.43
CA ASP A 85 7.22 -8.20 3.19
C ASP A 85 7.39 -6.68 3.26
N GLN A 86 8.47 -6.25 3.92
CA GLN A 86 8.84 -4.85 4.05
C GLN A 86 9.15 -4.19 2.70
N ALA A 87 9.56 -4.96 1.70
CA ALA A 87 9.78 -4.46 0.35
C ALA A 87 8.54 -3.77 -0.25
N LEU A 88 7.34 -4.14 0.20
CA LEU A 88 6.08 -3.53 -0.25
C LEU A 88 5.63 -2.32 0.59
N ASN A 89 6.42 -1.88 1.57
CA ASN A 89 6.07 -0.73 2.37
C ASN A 89 5.92 0.53 1.52
N GLU A 90 5.04 1.43 1.98
CA GLU A 90 4.97 2.80 1.47
C GLU A 90 6.36 3.46 1.51
N ARG A 91 6.58 4.46 0.69
CA ARG A 91 7.76 5.31 0.73
C ARG A 91 8.01 5.84 2.14
N ASP A 92 9.24 5.76 2.62
CA ASP A 92 9.63 6.36 3.89
C ASP A 92 9.73 7.88 3.73
N TYR A 93 9.04 8.62 4.61
CA TYR A 93 9.11 10.07 4.66
C TYR A 93 10.22 10.60 5.59
N GLY A 94 10.99 9.71 6.23
CA GLY A 94 12.12 10.09 7.08
C GLY A 94 11.74 11.09 8.16
N SER A 95 12.46 12.20 8.23
CA SER A 95 12.24 13.26 9.22
C SER A 95 10.89 13.98 9.10
N LEU A 96 10.18 13.85 7.98
CA LEU A 96 8.83 14.41 7.82
C LEU A 96 7.76 13.56 8.48
N SER A 97 8.03 12.28 8.79
CA SER A 97 7.04 11.37 9.37
C SER A 97 6.48 11.91 10.69
N GLY A 98 5.14 11.99 10.78
CA GLY A 98 4.43 12.54 11.92
C GLY A 98 4.20 14.05 11.87
N LEU A 99 4.79 14.77 10.94
CA LEU A 99 4.55 16.20 10.76
C LEU A 99 3.24 16.43 10.00
N ASN A 100 2.53 17.50 10.37
CA ASN A 100 1.37 17.97 9.61
C ASN A 100 1.83 18.55 8.28
N LYS A 101 1.16 18.21 7.19
CA LYS A 101 1.55 18.61 5.84
C LYS A 101 1.43 20.12 5.61
N ASP A 102 0.45 20.77 6.24
CA ASP A 102 0.27 22.23 6.12
C ASP A 102 1.32 22.99 6.93
N ASP A 103 1.65 22.47 8.12
CA ASP A 103 2.74 23.05 8.93
C ASP A 103 4.10 22.87 8.27
N ALA A 104 4.33 21.74 7.60
CA ALA A 104 5.52 21.54 6.80
C ALA A 104 5.62 22.57 5.66
N ARG A 105 4.52 22.85 4.94
CA ARG A 105 4.45 23.86 3.90
C ARG A 105 4.76 25.27 4.44
N LYS A 106 4.21 25.61 5.61
CA LYS A 106 4.51 26.89 6.27
C LYS A 106 5.99 27.02 6.64
N LYS A 107 6.61 25.91 7.09
CA LYS A 107 8.00 25.90 7.57
C LYS A 107 9.02 25.93 6.44
N TRP A 108 8.81 25.15 5.37
CA TRP A 108 9.80 24.95 4.30
C TRP A 108 9.37 25.51 2.93
N GLY A 109 8.17 26.05 2.84
CA GLY A 109 7.58 26.52 1.59
C GLY A 109 6.87 25.40 0.82
N GLU A 110 5.85 25.82 0.05
CA GLU A 110 5.01 24.87 -0.70
C GLU A 110 5.81 24.13 -1.78
N ASP A 111 6.68 24.84 -2.50
CA ASP A 111 7.49 24.25 -3.57
C ASP A 111 8.44 23.18 -3.06
N GLN A 112 9.13 23.44 -1.93
CA GLN A 112 10.03 22.45 -1.34
C GLN A 112 9.30 21.21 -0.88
N VAL A 113 8.14 21.36 -0.21
CA VAL A 113 7.32 20.24 0.22
C VAL A 113 6.73 19.47 -0.97
N HIS A 114 6.37 20.19 -2.03
CA HIS A 114 5.92 19.57 -3.28
C HIS A 114 7.03 18.73 -3.91
N ILE A 115 8.26 19.23 -3.97
CA ILE A 115 9.44 18.50 -4.47
C ILE A 115 9.62 17.20 -3.66
N TRP A 116 9.67 17.27 -2.34
CA TRP A 116 9.80 16.06 -1.49
C TRP A 116 8.68 15.06 -1.69
N ARG A 117 7.46 15.51 -1.99
CA ARG A 117 6.30 14.64 -2.17
C ARG A 117 6.18 14.02 -3.55
N ARG A 118 6.66 14.71 -4.59
CA ARG A 118 6.34 14.41 -5.98
C ARG A 118 7.54 14.23 -6.91
N SER A 119 8.72 14.73 -6.54
CA SER A 119 9.92 14.47 -7.33
C SER A 119 10.25 12.98 -7.35
N TYR A 120 10.74 12.52 -8.49
CA TYR A 120 11.15 11.14 -8.67
C TYR A 120 12.41 10.80 -7.87
N ASP A 121 13.41 11.69 -7.90
CA ASP A 121 14.77 11.44 -7.40
C ASP A 121 15.18 12.24 -6.17
N THR A 122 14.38 13.25 -5.76
CA THR A 122 14.70 14.08 -4.59
C THR A 122 13.98 13.56 -3.34
N PRO A 123 14.69 12.93 -2.39
CA PRO A 123 14.09 12.42 -1.16
C PRO A 123 13.80 13.55 -0.15
N PRO A 124 12.83 13.35 0.75
CA PRO A 124 12.77 14.14 1.98
C PRO A 124 13.98 13.83 2.87
N PRO A 125 14.32 14.69 3.85
CA PRO A 125 15.42 14.43 4.78
C PRO A 125 15.27 13.06 5.48
N ASP A 126 16.31 12.25 5.45
CA ASP A 126 16.38 10.90 6.04
C ASP A 126 15.31 9.91 5.51
N GLY A 127 14.70 10.22 4.36
CA GLY A 127 13.65 9.41 3.77
C GLY A 127 14.00 8.89 2.38
N GLU A 128 13.00 8.35 1.70
CA GLU A 128 13.09 7.80 0.35
C GLU A 128 12.52 8.77 -0.70
N SER A 129 13.18 8.85 -1.85
CA SER A 129 12.56 9.34 -3.09
C SER A 129 11.65 8.26 -3.70
N LEU A 130 10.86 8.61 -4.71
CA LEU A 130 10.11 7.61 -5.48
C LEU A 130 11.05 6.62 -6.17
N LYS A 131 12.23 7.08 -6.62
CA LYS A 131 13.28 6.24 -7.18
C LYS A 131 13.77 5.20 -6.17
N ASN A 132 14.10 5.61 -4.94
CA ASN A 132 14.55 4.69 -3.89
C ASN A 132 13.46 3.66 -3.55
N THR A 133 12.21 4.08 -3.49
CA THR A 133 11.08 3.16 -3.29
C THR A 133 11.00 2.14 -4.44
N ALA A 134 11.11 2.59 -5.69
CA ALA A 134 11.09 1.70 -6.86
C ALA A 134 12.27 0.72 -6.86
N GLU A 135 13.47 1.15 -6.51
CA GLU A 135 14.67 0.31 -6.40
C GLU A 135 14.51 -0.82 -5.37
N ARG A 136 13.66 -0.64 -4.38
CA ARG A 136 13.33 -1.64 -3.36
C ARG A 136 12.15 -2.52 -3.76
N VAL A 137 11.10 -1.93 -4.32
CA VAL A 137 9.85 -2.63 -4.65
C VAL A 137 9.97 -3.48 -5.91
N LEU A 138 10.57 -2.95 -6.98
CA LEU A 138 10.58 -3.62 -8.28
C LEU A 138 11.33 -4.95 -8.29
N PRO A 139 12.52 -5.10 -7.67
CA PRO A 139 13.16 -6.41 -7.57
C PRO A 139 12.27 -7.44 -6.85
N TYR A 140 11.68 -7.07 -5.72
CA TYR A 140 10.77 -7.94 -4.99
C TYR A 140 9.54 -8.32 -5.83
N PHE A 141 8.94 -7.36 -6.51
CA PHE A 141 7.82 -7.61 -7.40
C PHE A 141 8.17 -8.62 -8.50
N ASN A 142 9.33 -8.45 -9.13
CA ASN A 142 9.78 -9.32 -10.21
C ASN A 142 10.17 -10.72 -9.73
N GLU A 143 10.71 -10.85 -8.52
CA GLU A 143 11.23 -12.11 -7.99
C GLU A 143 10.18 -12.91 -7.21
N ALA A 144 9.29 -12.23 -6.47
CA ALA A 144 8.34 -12.88 -5.59
C ALA A 144 6.90 -12.91 -6.16
N ILE A 145 6.44 -11.84 -6.81
CA ILE A 145 5.04 -11.70 -7.22
C ILE A 145 4.84 -12.13 -8.68
N MET A 146 5.66 -11.63 -9.60
CA MET A 146 5.50 -11.90 -11.02
C MET A 146 5.56 -13.39 -11.40
N PRO A 147 6.42 -14.24 -10.80
CA PRO A 147 6.41 -15.67 -11.12
C PRO A 147 5.05 -16.33 -10.85
N ASP A 148 4.38 -15.97 -9.77
CA ASP A 148 3.05 -16.49 -9.46
C ASP A 148 2.00 -16.01 -10.48
N VAL A 149 2.03 -14.74 -10.87
CA VAL A 149 1.16 -14.21 -11.94
C VAL A 149 1.40 -14.91 -13.27
N LEU A 150 2.67 -15.15 -13.64
CA LEU A 150 3.04 -15.83 -14.88
C LEU A 150 2.66 -17.32 -14.87
N ASN A 151 2.50 -17.93 -13.70
CA ASN A 151 2.01 -19.29 -13.49
C ASN A 151 0.48 -19.36 -13.35
N ASP A 152 -0.22 -18.41 -13.95
CA ASP A 152 -1.70 -18.35 -14.04
C ASP A 152 -2.43 -18.24 -12.69
N LYS A 153 -1.75 -17.76 -11.65
CA LYS A 153 -2.36 -17.47 -10.35
C LYS A 153 -3.05 -16.11 -10.33
N ASN A 154 -4.11 -16.02 -9.56
CA ASN A 154 -4.77 -14.77 -9.21
C ASN A 154 -4.17 -14.23 -7.91
N ILE A 155 -3.59 -13.04 -7.98
CA ILE A 155 -2.83 -12.44 -6.89
C ILE A 155 -3.50 -11.15 -6.43
N LEU A 156 -3.66 -11.00 -5.11
CA LEU A 156 -4.04 -9.76 -4.43
C LEU A 156 -2.78 -9.14 -3.80
N VAL A 157 -2.57 -7.82 -4.00
CA VAL A 157 -1.46 -7.06 -3.40
C VAL A 157 -2.01 -5.81 -2.72
#